data_bec9caa02f919157cc3218339ae0ef02
#
_entry.id   bec9caa02f919157cc3218339ae0ef02
#
_cell.length_a   1.000
_cell.length_b   1.000
_cell.length_c   1.000
_cell.angle_alpha   90.00
_cell.angle_beta   90.00
_cell.angle_gamma   90.00
#
_symmetry.space_group_name_H-M   'P 1'
#
loop_
_entity.id
_entity.type
_entity.pdbx_description
1 polymer ?
#
loop_
_entity_poly.entity_id
_entity_poly.type
_entity_poly.pdbx_seq_one_letter_code
_entity_poly.pdbx_strand_id
1 'polypeptide(L)'
;RFKIVYLLLSHEFNQRIILRYRINENEVINSLTSIFPAANWMEREVFDMYGINFKDHPDLRRILTDYGFEGHPLRKDFPLTGHTEVRYSEDKKKVVNEPVKLEQNYRNFDYESPWEGTKYIKELTDNNDKKN
;
A
#
# COMPACT_ATOMS: atom_id res chain seq x y z
N ARG A 1 1.23 12.02 -6.22
CA ARG A 1 0.52 10.74 -6.14
C ARG A 1 0.58 10.15 -4.75
N PHE A 2 1.70 10.29 -4.05
CA PHE A 2 1.91 9.72 -2.73
C PHE A 2 1.96 10.78 -1.64
N LYS A 3 1.65 10.36 -0.43
CA LYS A 3 1.78 11.16 0.78
C LYS A 3 2.61 10.37 1.79
N ILE A 4 3.80 10.87 2.06
CA ILE A 4 4.68 10.29 3.08
C ILE A 4 4.38 10.96 4.40
N VAL A 5 4.38 10.17 5.46
CA VAL A 5 4.12 10.62 6.81
C VAL A 5 5.23 10.12 7.72
N TYR A 6 5.89 11.03 8.41
CA TYR A 6 6.85 10.72 9.45
C TYR A 6 6.23 11.04 10.81
N LEU A 7 6.23 10.05 11.67
CA LEU A 7 5.78 10.16 13.07
C LEU A 7 7.01 10.20 13.96
N LEU A 8 7.29 11.36 14.52
CA LEU A 8 8.46 11.58 15.38
C LEU A 8 8.03 11.78 16.82
N LEU A 9 8.78 11.22 17.73
CA LEU A 9 8.59 11.34 19.17
C LEU A 9 9.87 11.85 19.83
N SER A 10 9.78 12.96 20.56
CA SER A 10 10.80 13.40 21.48
C SER A 10 10.49 12.86 22.88
N HIS A 11 11.40 12.08 23.43
CA HIS A 11 11.28 11.57 24.81
C HIS A 11 11.58 12.67 25.83
N GLU A 12 12.49 13.57 25.52
CA GLU A 12 12.88 14.68 26.39
C GLU A 12 11.73 15.66 26.61
N PHE A 13 11.08 16.08 25.54
CA PHE A 13 9.99 17.06 25.61
C PHE A 13 8.60 16.42 25.66
N ASN A 14 8.51 15.08 25.63
CA ASN A 14 7.24 14.33 25.53
C ASN A 14 6.30 14.88 24.44
N GLN A 15 6.88 15.22 23.30
CA GLN A 15 6.15 15.82 22.17
C GLN A 15 6.20 14.90 20.96
N ARG A 16 5.10 14.88 20.23
CA ARG A 16 4.97 14.17 18.94
C ARG A 16 4.82 15.17 17.81
N ILE A 17 5.56 14.91 16.73
CA ILE A 17 5.51 15.73 15.51
C ILE A 17 5.11 14.81 14.37
N ILE A 18 4.16 15.27 13.56
CA ILE A 18 3.74 14.59 12.34
C ILE A 18 4.16 15.43 11.15
N LEU A 19 5.14 14.96 10.41
CA LEU A 19 5.56 15.57 9.15
C LEU A 19 4.84 14.89 8.00
N ARG A 20 4.29 15.69 7.08
CA ARG A 20 3.58 15.18 5.90
C ARG A 20 4.18 15.81 4.64
N TYR A 21 4.61 14.97 3.74
CA TYR A 21 5.19 15.39 2.47
C TYR A 21 4.44 14.72 1.31
N ARG A 22 4.10 15.50 0.28
CA ARG A 22 3.46 14.98 -0.93
C ARG A 22 4.50 14.90 -2.03
N ILE A 23 4.52 13.76 -2.73
CA ILE A 23 5.47 13.50 -3.82
C ILE A 23 4.75 12.93 -5.03
N ASN A 24 5.34 13.15 -6.18
CA ASN A 24 5.00 12.50 -7.42
C ASN A 24 5.72 11.16 -7.57
N GLU A 25 5.32 10.37 -8.55
CA GLU A 25 5.81 9.00 -8.72
C GLU A 25 7.31 8.90 -8.99
N ASN A 26 7.90 9.88 -9.67
CA ASN A 26 9.31 9.88 -10.06
C ASN A 26 10.20 10.75 -9.15
N GLU A 27 9.63 11.30 -8.09
CA GLU A 27 10.40 12.09 -7.14
C GLU A 27 11.16 11.17 -6.18
N VAL A 28 12.38 11.62 -5.82
CA VAL A 28 13.25 10.94 -4.88
C VAL A 28 13.34 11.77 -3.60
N ILE A 29 13.30 11.12 -2.46
CA ILE A 29 13.37 11.75 -1.15
C ILE A 29 14.71 11.43 -0.51
N ASN A 30 15.23 12.35 0.29
CA ASN A 30 16.43 12.08 1.08
C ASN A 30 16.10 11.05 2.18
N SER A 31 16.97 10.07 2.34
CA SER A 31 16.88 9.09 3.42
C SER A 31 17.13 9.74 4.78
N LEU A 32 16.43 9.27 5.79
CA LEU A 32 16.62 9.65 7.19
C LEU A 32 17.52 8.70 7.97
N THR A 33 18.11 7.71 7.32
CA THR A 33 18.92 6.66 7.97
C THR A 33 20.16 7.22 8.70
N SER A 34 20.70 8.35 8.26
CA SER A 34 21.82 9.02 8.92
C SER A 34 21.45 9.63 10.28
N ILE A 35 20.18 9.96 10.48
CA ILE A 35 19.66 10.56 11.72
C ILE A 35 18.97 9.49 12.57
N PHE A 36 18.18 8.64 11.94
CA PHE A 36 17.37 7.60 12.56
C PHE A 36 17.69 6.23 11.96
N PRO A 37 18.54 5.40 12.58
CA PRO A 37 18.88 4.08 12.05
C PRO A 37 17.66 3.17 11.81
N ALA A 38 16.59 3.33 12.59
CA ALA A 38 15.33 2.61 12.40
C ALA A 38 14.65 2.92 11.05
N ALA A 39 14.94 4.07 10.43
CA ALA A 39 14.41 4.44 9.13
C ALA A 39 14.86 3.48 8.02
N ASN A 40 15.98 2.78 8.16
CA ASN A 40 16.49 1.84 7.15
C ASN A 40 15.43 0.82 6.72
N TRP A 41 14.85 0.11 7.65
CA TRP A 41 13.85 -0.91 7.31
C TRP A 41 12.52 -0.31 6.89
N MET A 42 12.12 0.80 7.49
CA MET A 42 10.86 1.49 7.13
C MET A 42 10.92 2.06 5.71
N GLU A 43 12.05 2.64 5.31
CA GLU A 43 12.25 3.16 3.95
C GLU A 43 12.32 2.04 2.92
N ARG A 44 12.93 0.90 3.26
CA ARG A 44 12.93 -0.30 2.42
C ARG A 44 11.52 -0.86 2.23
N GLU A 45 10.69 -0.87 3.28
CA GLU A 45 9.28 -1.27 3.20
C GLU A 45 8.50 -0.35 2.26
N VAL A 46 8.68 0.97 2.41
CA VAL A 46 8.02 1.96 1.55
C VAL A 46 8.49 1.82 0.10
N PHE A 47 9.77 1.59 -0.13
CA PHE A 47 10.30 1.30 -1.46
C PHE A 47 9.68 0.03 -2.04
N ASP A 48 9.65 -1.06 -1.28
CA ASP A 48 9.16 -2.35 -1.75
C ASP A 48 7.66 -2.30 -2.08
N MET A 49 6.85 -1.73 -1.17
CA MET A 49 5.39 -1.72 -1.30
C MET A 49 4.85 -0.64 -2.24
N TYR A 50 5.51 0.51 -2.34
CA TYR A 50 5.02 1.66 -3.10
C TYR A 50 5.94 2.12 -4.22
N GLY A 51 7.21 1.69 -4.25
CA GLY A 51 8.19 2.08 -5.25
C GLY A 51 8.72 3.50 -5.09
N ILE A 52 8.77 4.00 -3.88
CA ILE A 52 9.34 5.32 -3.58
C ILE A 52 10.83 5.18 -3.35
N ASN A 53 11.62 5.95 -4.09
CA ASN A 53 13.08 5.92 -3.98
C ASN A 53 13.59 6.89 -2.91
N PHE A 54 14.58 6.43 -2.15
CA PHE A 54 15.27 7.22 -1.13
C PHE A 54 16.72 7.44 -1.50
N LYS A 55 17.10 8.72 -1.67
CA LYS A 55 18.47 9.12 -1.95
C LYS A 55 19.33 8.95 -0.69
N ASP A 56 20.56 8.52 -0.89
CA ASP A 56 21.54 8.30 0.19
C ASP A 56 21.13 7.21 1.21
N HIS A 57 20.21 6.33 0.82
CA HIS A 57 19.92 5.13 1.60
C HIS A 57 21.06 4.11 1.42
N PRO A 58 21.61 3.52 2.49
CA PRO A 58 22.79 2.66 2.41
C PRO A 58 22.54 1.34 1.67
N ASP A 59 21.31 0.82 1.69
CA ASP A 59 20.97 -0.46 1.08
C ASP A 59 19.45 -0.52 0.77
N LEU A 60 19.04 0.11 -0.32
CA LEU A 60 17.64 0.18 -0.74
C LEU A 60 17.25 -1.05 -1.57
N ARG A 61 17.04 -2.16 -0.91
CA ARG A 61 16.57 -3.42 -1.50
C ARG A 61 15.21 -3.82 -0.94
N ARG A 62 14.50 -4.69 -1.65
CA ARG A 62 13.21 -5.24 -1.20
C ARG A 62 13.34 -5.97 0.14
N ILE A 63 12.29 -5.94 0.96
CA ILE A 63 12.29 -6.52 2.31
C ILE A 63 11.10 -7.45 2.56
N LEU A 64 9.95 -7.20 1.96
CA LEU A 64 8.71 -7.96 2.19
C LEU A 64 8.32 -8.85 1.01
N THR A 65 8.68 -8.46 -0.21
CA THR A 65 8.39 -9.26 -1.40
C THR A 65 9.54 -10.23 -1.68
N ASP A 66 9.23 -11.28 -2.44
CA ASP A 66 10.19 -12.29 -2.85
C ASP A 66 11.25 -11.74 -3.82
N TYR A 67 12.36 -12.46 -3.97
CA TYR A 67 13.39 -12.15 -4.95
C TYR A 67 12.79 -12.23 -6.36
N GLY A 68 13.03 -11.21 -7.18
CA GLY A 68 12.48 -11.16 -8.53
C GLY A 68 10.99 -10.78 -8.61
N PHE A 69 10.37 -10.39 -7.51
CA PHE A 69 9.00 -9.86 -7.53
C PHE A 69 8.94 -8.57 -8.35
N GLU A 70 7.99 -8.52 -9.28
CA GLU A 70 7.76 -7.34 -10.14
C GLU A 70 6.55 -6.53 -9.67
N GLY A 71 6.74 -5.20 -9.60
CA GLY A 71 5.70 -4.28 -9.16
C GLY A 71 5.75 -3.92 -7.67
N HIS A 72 4.75 -3.18 -7.23
CA HIS A 72 4.64 -2.64 -5.87
C HIS A 72 3.22 -2.91 -5.34
N PRO A 73 3.06 -3.92 -4.45
CA PRO A 73 1.76 -4.50 -4.14
C PRO A 73 0.74 -3.58 -3.47
N LEU A 74 1.18 -2.54 -2.78
CA LEU A 74 0.27 -1.61 -2.11
C LEU A 74 -0.15 -0.41 -2.96
N ARG A 75 0.33 -0.32 -4.19
CA ARG A 75 -0.20 0.65 -5.15
C ARG A 75 -1.63 0.27 -5.55
N LYS A 76 -2.50 1.25 -5.73
CA LYS A 76 -3.90 1.03 -6.11
C LYS A 76 -4.08 0.47 -7.53
N ASP A 77 -3.09 0.66 -8.39
CA ASP A 77 -3.02 0.12 -9.74
C ASP A 77 -2.44 -1.30 -9.81
N PHE A 78 -1.95 -1.85 -8.69
CA PHE A 78 -1.53 -3.25 -8.61
C PHE A 78 -2.74 -4.15 -8.33
N PRO A 79 -2.94 -5.25 -9.10
CA PRO A 79 -4.08 -6.14 -8.89
C PRO A 79 -4.01 -6.81 -7.53
N LEU A 80 -5.16 -6.90 -6.84
CA LEU A 80 -5.25 -7.47 -5.50
C LEU A 80 -4.79 -8.93 -5.44
N THR A 81 -5.05 -9.71 -6.50
CA THR A 81 -4.64 -11.11 -6.61
C THR A 81 -3.18 -11.29 -7.05
N GLY A 82 -2.50 -10.21 -7.47
CA GLY A 82 -1.20 -10.28 -8.11
C GLY A 82 -1.27 -10.86 -9.52
N HIS A 83 -0.09 -11.14 -10.10
CA HIS A 83 0.05 -11.69 -11.45
C HIS A 83 0.42 -13.17 -11.43
N THR A 84 1.12 -13.58 -10.38
CA THR A 84 1.63 -14.95 -10.22
C THR A 84 1.26 -15.49 -8.85
N GLU A 85 1.05 -16.80 -8.78
CA GLU A 85 0.89 -17.55 -7.55
C GLU A 85 2.02 -18.55 -7.39
N VAL A 86 2.27 -18.94 -6.16
CA VAL A 86 3.33 -19.89 -5.81
C VAL A 86 2.68 -21.17 -5.34
N ARG A 87 3.02 -22.28 -5.99
CA ARG A 87 2.50 -23.62 -5.69
C ARG A 87 3.62 -24.64 -5.62
N TYR A 88 3.46 -25.63 -4.74
CA TYR A 88 4.31 -26.80 -4.76
C TYR A 88 3.85 -27.75 -5.85
N SER A 89 4.74 -28.13 -6.76
CA SER A 89 4.48 -29.12 -7.80
C SER A 89 4.99 -30.49 -7.36
N GLU A 90 4.10 -31.46 -7.22
CA GLU A 90 4.44 -32.85 -6.88
C GLU A 90 5.29 -33.49 -7.96
N ASP A 91 5.03 -33.21 -9.23
CA ASP A 91 5.77 -33.75 -10.37
C ASP A 91 7.24 -33.29 -10.40
N LYS A 92 7.42 -31.99 -10.15
CA LYS A 92 8.73 -31.34 -10.15
C LYS A 92 9.42 -31.39 -8.78
N LYS A 93 8.70 -31.79 -7.74
CA LYS A 93 9.12 -31.78 -6.32
C LYS A 93 9.80 -30.48 -5.89
N LYS A 94 9.23 -29.36 -6.34
CA LYS A 94 9.70 -28.01 -6.03
C LYS A 94 8.59 -26.99 -6.08
N VAL A 95 8.83 -25.85 -5.47
CA VAL A 95 7.97 -24.67 -5.58
C VAL A 95 8.09 -24.08 -6.97
N VAL A 96 6.96 -23.81 -7.62
CA VAL A 96 6.87 -23.20 -8.96
C VAL A 96 6.00 -21.96 -8.92
N ASN A 97 6.36 -20.99 -9.74
CA ASN A 97 5.55 -19.81 -9.99
C ASN A 97 4.68 -20.07 -11.22
N GLU A 98 3.39 -19.81 -11.08
CA GLU A 98 2.40 -19.99 -12.14
C GLU A 98 1.55 -18.70 -12.27
N PRO A 99 0.97 -18.42 -13.43
CA PRO A 99 -0.03 -17.35 -13.55
C PRO A 99 -1.20 -17.60 -12.61
N VAL A 100 -1.70 -16.56 -11.98
CA VAL A 100 -2.84 -16.65 -11.03
C VAL A 100 -4.04 -17.26 -11.73
N LYS A 101 -4.56 -18.36 -11.18
CA LYS A 101 -5.79 -19.01 -11.60
C LYS A 101 -6.65 -19.32 -10.37
N LEU A 102 -7.54 -18.40 -10.07
CA LEU A 102 -8.43 -18.55 -8.91
C LEU A 102 -9.53 -19.57 -9.23
N GLU A 103 -9.74 -20.51 -8.33
CA GLU A 103 -10.84 -21.48 -8.42
C GLU A 103 -12.20 -20.82 -8.17
N GLN A 104 -12.21 -19.77 -7.35
CA GLN A 104 -13.39 -18.99 -7.01
C GLN A 104 -13.27 -17.58 -7.59
N ASN A 105 -14.31 -17.13 -8.29
CA ASN A 105 -14.40 -15.76 -8.76
C ASN A 105 -14.38 -14.77 -7.58
N TYR A 106 -13.80 -13.61 -7.83
CA TYR A 106 -13.76 -12.53 -6.86
C TYR A 106 -15.19 -12.14 -6.48
N ARG A 107 -15.51 -12.19 -5.19
CA ARG A 107 -16.80 -11.73 -4.69
C ARG A 107 -16.78 -10.23 -4.45
N ASN A 108 -17.69 -9.52 -5.10
CA ASN A 108 -17.95 -8.13 -4.77
C ASN A 108 -18.94 -8.11 -3.61
N PHE A 109 -18.45 -7.70 -2.44
CA PHE A 109 -19.27 -7.64 -1.23
C PHE A 109 -19.71 -6.19 -1.01
N ASP A 110 -21.01 -5.97 -0.98
CA ASP A 110 -21.59 -4.70 -0.60
C ASP A 110 -21.80 -4.69 0.91
N TYR A 111 -21.08 -3.80 1.60
CA TYR A 111 -21.17 -3.62 3.05
C TYR A 111 -22.33 -2.72 3.47
N GLU A 112 -23.02 -2.10 2.52
CA GLU A 112 -24.16 -1.25 2.82
C GLU A 112 -25.37 -2.14 3.16
N SER A 113 -26.02 -1.80 4.28
CA SER A 113 -27.30 -2.41 4.61
C SER A 113 -28.35 -2.02 3.56
N PRO A 114 -29.06 -2.96 2.94
CA PRO A 114 -30.14 -2.63 2.01
C PRO A 114 -31.29 -1.85 2.67
N TRP A 115 -31.37 -1.89 3.99
CA TRP A 115 -32.42 -1.23 4.78
C TRP A 115 -32.02 0.18 5.25
N GLU A 116 -30.71 0.46 5.38
CA GLU A 116 -30.18 1.70 5.90
C GLU A 116 -29.10 2.29 4.98
N GLY A 117 -29.09 1.91 3.72
CA GLY A 117 -28.05 2.32 2.78
C GLY A 117 -28.01 3.84 2.58
N THR A 118 -26.81 4.39 2.55
CA THR A 118 -26.53 5.81 2.27
C THR A 118 -27.16 6.31 0.97
N LYS A 119 -27.44 5.43 0.02
CA LYS A 119 -28.14 5.75 -1.24
C LYS A 119 -29.56 6.23 -0.99
N TYR A 120 -30.29 5.56 -0.10
CA TYR A 120 -31.66 5.93 0.25
C TYR A 120 -31.72 7.30 0.93
N ILE A 121 -30.77 7.62 1.79
CA ILE A 121 -30.68 8.92 2.47
C ILE A 121 -30.31 10.03 1.47
N LYS A 122 -29.40 9.78 0.52
CA LYS A 122 -29.04 10.72 -0.54
C LYS A 122 -30.22 11.04 -1.45
N GLU A 123 -30.98 10.03 -1.86
CA GLU A 123 -32.19 10.23 -2.68
C GLU A 123 -33.25 11.07 -1.98
N LEU A 124 -33.37 10.94 -0.65
CA LEU A 124 -34.30 11.75 0.14
C LEU A 124 -33.83 13.20 0.28
N THR A 125 -32.52 13.45 0.45
CA THR A 125 -31.95 14.82 0.51
C THR A 125 -32.02 15.51 -0.85
N ASP A 126 -31.65 14.84 -1.93
CA ASP A 126 -31.68 15.40 -3.29
C ASP A 126 -33.11 15.74 -3.75
N ASN A 127 -34.11 15.02 -3.27
CA ASN A 127 -35.52 15.30 -3.54
C ASN A 127 -36.09 16.47 -2.71
N ASN A 128 -35.53 16.71 -1.54
CA ASN A 128 -35.93 17.86 -0.71
C ASN A 128 -35.32 19.17 -1.23
N ASP A 129 -34.10 19.15 -1.73
CA ASP A 129 -33.42 20.33 -2.32
C ASP A 129 -34.03 20.74 -3.66
N LYS A 130 -34.72 19.86 -4.38
CA LYS A 130 -35.46 20.17 -5.62
C LYS A 130 -36.87 20.72 -5.38
N LYS A 131 -37.36 20.74 -4.15
CA LYS A 131 -38.71 21.24 -3.79
C LYS A 131 -38.70 22.61 -3.13
N ASN A 132 -37.54 23.18 -2.86
CA ASN A 132 -37.30 24.52 -2.40
C ASN A 132 -36.67 25.37 -3.51
#